data_b4c7d80384b214c2f8dc1e5ece6386dc
#
_entry.id   b4c7d80384b214c2f8dc1e5ece6386dc
#
_cell.length_a   1.000
_cell.length_b   1.000
_cell.length_c   1.000
_cell.angle_alpha   90.00
_cell.angle_beta   90.00
_cell.angle_gamma   90.00
#
_symmetry.space_group_name_H-M   'P 1'
#
loop_
_entity.id
_entity.type
_entity.pdbx_description
1 polymer ?
#
loop_
_entity_poly.entity_id
_entity_poly.type
_entity_poly.pdbx_seq_one_letter_code
_entity_poly.pdbx_strand_id
1 'polypeptide(L)'
;MKGHYPHPGQRGLVLVVSLLVLLLLGIIATTAARTNQLQLHMAGNDEGRVAALQRALAVVDAVLDSPAAISLDSGVGHRSCMAGSPDQACDDYTIELTAGARPQAGRLELSVTRIAPAESAMPLLAETLASSAVHYRVAKFEVRVAYDGAAAGIGRAALARGVLVRLPVSTQSGGGTP
;
A
#
# COMPACT_ATOMS: atom_id res chain seq x y z
N MET A 1 -61.68 -59.97 -16.18
CA MET A 1 -60.51 -59.89 -17.13
C MET A 1 -60.36 -58.44 -17.48
N LYS A 2 -59.31 -57.72 -16.89
CA LYS A 2 -58.99 -56.35 -17.22
C LYS A 2 -57.86 -56.34 -18.29
N GLY A 3 -58.24 -55.90 -19.49
CA GLY A 3 -57.29 -55.83 -20.61
C GLY A 3 -56.25 -54.71 -20.33
N HIS A 4 -54.99 -55.08 -20.36
CA HIS A 4 -53.89 -54.18 -20.34
C HIS A 4 -53.73 -53.60 -21.74
N TYR A 5 -53.97 -52.32 -21.96
CA TYR A 5 -53.71 -51.65 -23.18
C TYR A 5 -52.18 -51.22 -23.15
N PRO A 6 -51.37 -51.69 -24.03
CA PRO A 6 -50.00 -51.17 -24.15
C PRO A 6 -50.07 -49.75 -24.72
N HIS A 7 -49.50 -48.78 -24.05
CA HIS A 7 -49.29 -47.41 -24.57
C HIS A 7 -48.06 -47.40 -25.48
N PRO A 8 -48.20 -47.40 -26.79
CA PRO A 8 -47.10 -47.22 -27.73
C PRO A 8 -46.88 -45.73 -27.90
N GLY A 9 -45.75 -45.17 -27.52
CA GLY A 9 -45.38 -43.84 -27.96
C GLY A 9 -44.50 -43.00 -27.04
N GLN A 10 -44.17 -43.45 -25.80
CA GLN A 10 -43.41 -42.61 -24.88
C GLN A 10 -41.89 -42.75 -24.93
N ARG A 11 -41.33 -43.73 -25.69
CA ARG A 11 -39.87 -44.00 -25.72
C ARG A 11 -39.05 -42.90 -26.40
N GLY A 12 -39.57 -42.22 -27.41
CA GLY A 12 -38.87 -41.15 -28.14
C GLY A 12 -38.83 -39.81 -27.37
N LEU A 13 -39.93 -39.49 -26.62
CA LEU A 13 -40.05 -38.27 -25.86
C LEU A 13 -39.06 -38.20 -24.68
N VAL A 14 -38.85 -39.31 -24.00
CA VAL A 14 -37.91 -39.39 -22.86
C VAL A 14 -36.48 -39.08 -23.31
N LEU A 15 -36.07 -39.58 -24.46
CA LEU A 15 -34.72 -39.34 -25.00
C LEU A 15 -34.51 -37.87 -25.36
N VAL A 16 -35.51 -37.21 -25.96
CA VAL A 16 -35.41 -35.78 -26.31
C VAL A 16 -35.35 -34.93 -25.04
N VAL A 17 -36.18 -35.23 -24.04
CA VAL A 17 -36.20 -34.52 -22.75
C VAL A 17 -34.87 -34.71 -22.01
N SER A 18 -34.33 -35.92 -21.96
CA SER A 18 -33.02 -36.18 -21.32
C SER A 18 -31.88 -35.43 -22.01
N LEU A 19 -31.87 -35.36 -23.33
CA LEU A 19 -30.88 -34.61 -24.10
C LEU A 19 -30.99 -33.11 -23.84
N LEU A 20 -32.21 -32.58 -23.75
CA LEU A 20 -32.45 -31.17 -23.43
C LEU A 20 -31.99 -30.81 -22.01
N VAL A 21 -32.26 -31.67 -21.02
CA VAL A 21 -31.78 -31.50 -19.64
C VAL A 21 -30.25 -31.54 -19.57
N LEU A 22 -29.60 -32.47 -20.28
CA LEU A 22 -28.14 -32.53 -20.34
C LEU A 22 -27.56 -31.29 -20.99
N LEU A 23 -28.18 -30.75 -22.03
CA LEU A 23 -27.76 -29.51 -22.67
C LEU A 23 -27.84 -28.33 -21.68
N LEU A 24 -28.96 -28.18 -20.97
CA LEU A 24 -29.11 -27.13 -19.95
C LEU A 24 -28.08 -27.25 -18.83
N LEU A 25 -27.87 -28.46 -18.31
CA LEU A 25 -26.84 -28.69 -17.30
C LEU A 25 -25.43 -28.35 -17.81
N GLY A 26 -25.13 -28.65 -19.08
CA GLY A 26 -23.87 -28.30 -19.72
C GLY A 26 -23.66 -26.77 -19.78
N ILE A 27 -24.71 -26.02 -20.13
CA ILE A 27 -24.64 -24.55 -20.16
C ILE A 27 -24.39 -23.99 -18.74
N ILE A 28 -25.13 -24.48 -17.74
CA ILE A 28 -24.97 -24.05 -16.35
C ILE A 28 -23.53 -24.37 -15.84
N ALA A 29 -23.03 -25.58 -16.12
CA ALA A 29 -21.70 -25.99 -15.70
C ALA A 29 -20.60 -25.11 -16.33
N THR A 30 -20.73 -24.78 -17.62
CA THR A 30 -19.74 -23.92 -18.31
C THR A 30 -19.75 -22.48 -17.78
N THR A 31 -20.93 -21.92 -17.49
CA THR A 31 -21.04 -20.57 -16.90
C THR A 31 -20.46 -20.53 -15.50
N ALA A 32 -20.73 -21.53 -14.66
CA ALA A 32 -20.16 -21.64 -13.32
C ALA A 32 -18.63 -21.75 -13.35
N ALA A 33 -18.08 -22.54 -14.27
CA ALA A 33 -16.63 -22.68 -14.43
C ALA A 33 -15.97 -21.35 -14.81
N ARG A 34 -16.54 -20.57 -15.74
CA ARG A 34 -16.03 -19.25 -16.14
C ARG A 34 -16.06 -18.26 -14.98
N THR A 35 -17.15 -18.24 -14.20
CA THR A 35 -17.26 -17.37 -13.03
C THR A 35 -16.18 -17.66 -12.00
N ASN A 36 -15.92 -18.94 -11.72
CA ASN A 36 -14.88 -19.35 -10.79
C ASN A 36 -13.48 -18.90 -11.27
N GLN A 37 -13.17 -19.02 -12.55
CA GLN A 37 -11.90 -18.56 -13.11
C GLN A 37 -11.72 -17.05 -12.92
N LEU A 38 -12.75 -16.24 -13.20
CA LEU A 38 -12.69 -14.80 -12.99
C LEU A 38 -12.48 -14.44 -11.51
N GLN A 39 -13.14 -15.13 -10.59
CA GLN A 39 -12.95 -14.92 -9.15
C GLN A 39 -11.51 -15.24 -8.70
N LEU A 40 -10.91 -16.34 -9.23
CA LEU A 40 -9.51 -16.67 -8.94
C LEU A 40 -8.54 -15.60 -9.44
N HIS A 41 -8.77 -15.06 -10.64
CA HIS A 41 -7.95 -13.97 -11.16
C HIS A 41 -8.09 -12.68 -10.35
N MET A 42 -9.31 -12.32 -9.91
CA MET A 42 -9.52 -11.18 -9.03
C MET A 42 -8.82 -11.38 -7.69
N ALA A 43 -8.98 -12.54 -7.06
CA ALA A 43 -8.35 -12.86 -5.78
C ALA A 43 -6.82 -12.79 -5.88
N GLY A 44 -6.22 -13.32 -6.94
CA GLY A 44 -4.77 -13.24 -7.17
C GLY A 44 -4.27 -11.80 -7.35
N ASN A 45 -5.03 -10.95 -8.06
CA ASN A 45 -4.69 -9.54 -8.20
C ASN A 45 -4.78 -8.78 -6.87
N ASP A 46 -5.80 -9.07 -6.06
CA ASP A 46 -5.97 -8.45 -4.74
C ASP A 46 -4.86 -8.88 -3.78
N GLU A 47 -4.48 -10.16 -3.77
CA GLU A 47 -3.36 -10.66 -2.99
C GLU A 47 -2.05 -9.95 -3.38
N GLY A 48 -1.77 -9.83 -4.67
CA GLY A 48 -0.60 -9.11 -5.17
C GLY A 48 -0.58 -7.65 -4.73
N ARG A 49 -1.73 -6.97 -4.78
CA ARG A 49 -1.86 -5.57 -4.33
C ARG A 49 -1.63 -5.43 -2.83
N VAL A 50 -2.21 -6.30 -2.02
CA VAL A 50 -2.02 -6.31 -0.56
C VAL A 50 -0.55 -6.58 -0.22
N ALA A 51 0.08 -7.55 -0.86
CA ALA A 51 1.48 -7.86 -0.66
C ALA A 51 2.39 -6.67 -1.02
N ALA A 52 2.11 -5.96 -2.12
CA ALA A 52 2.84 -4.76 -2.51
C ALA A 52 2.68 -3.63 -1.48
N LEU A 53 1.46 -3.42 -0.98
CA LEU A 53 1.18 -2.42 0.06
C LEU A 53 1.90 -2.72 1.37
N GLN A 54 1.90 -3.97 1.81
CA GLN A 54 2.60 -4.38 3.04
C GLN A 54 4.10 -4.14 2.92
N ARG A 55 4.71 -4.40 1.76
CA ARG A 55 6.13 -4.11 1.52
C ARG A 55 6.41 -2.62 1.56
N ALA A 56 5.55 -1.81 0.93
CA ALA A 56 5.70 -0.36 0.97
C ALA A 56 5.56 0.19 2.41
N LEU A 57 4.63 -0.34 3.21
CA LEU A 57 4.49 0.03 4.62
C LEU A 57 5.72 -0.36 5.45
N ALA A 58 6.26 -1.56 5.25
CA ALA A 58 7.48 -1.99 5.93
C ALA A 58 8.67 -1.07 5.65
N VAL A 59 8.78 -0.55 4.42
CA VAL A 59 9.80 0.44 4.05
C VAL A 59 9.58 1.76 4.79
N VAL A 60 8.34 2.24 4.88
CA VAL A 60 8.04 3.47 5.64
C VAL A 60 8.43 3.30 7.11
N ASP A 61 8.06 2.18 7.73
CA ASP A 61 8.38 1.92 9.13
C ASP A 61 9.92 1.85 9.34
N ALA A 62 10.65 1.23 8.41
CA ALA A 62 12.11 1.19 8.46
C ALA A 62 12.76 2.59 8.34
N VAL A 63 12.17 3.49 7.55
CA VAL A 63 12.63 4.89 7.47
C VAL A 63 12.37 5.62 8.77
N LEU A 64 11.22 5.39 9.40
CA LEU A 64 10.86 6.03 10.67
C LEU A 64 11.74 5.54 11.83
N ASP A 65 12.22 4.31 11.76
CA ASP A 65 13.15 3.75 12.75
C ASP A 65 14.61 4.22 12.53
N SER A 66 14.89 4.89 11.41
CA SER A 66 16.22 5.40 11.07
C SER A 66 16.30 6.93 11.25
N PRO A 67 16.91 7.43 12.34
CA PRO A 67 17.01 8.88 12.58
C PRO A 67 17.78 9.62 11.46
N ALA A 68 18.71 8.94 10.80
CA ALA A 68 19.51 9.51 9.71
C ALA A 68 18.72 9.77 8.42
N ALA A 69 17.56 9.11 8.26
CA ALA A 69 16.71 9.27 7.08
C ALA A 69 15.93 10.60 7.07
N ILE A 70 15.85 11.28 8.24
CA ILE A 70 15.11 12.52 8.40
C ILE A 70 16.08 13.63 8.78
N SER A 71 16.56 14.38 7.80
CA SER A 71 17.46 15.51 8.02
C SER A 71 16.72 16.72 8.57
N LEU A 72 16.99 17.07 9.81
CA LEU A 72 16.38 18.23 10.48
C LEU A 72 17.01 19.55 10.04
N ASP A 73 18.24 19.53 9.57
CA ASP A 73 18.99 20.71 9.14
C ASP A 73 18.65 21.17 7.73
N SER A 74 17.95 20.33 6.98
CA SER A 74 17.51 20.64 5.61
C SER A 74 16.43 21.74 5.59
N GLY A 75 16.40 22.56 4.54
CA GLY A 75 15.38 23.57 4.31
C GLY A 75 14.00 22.98 3.96
N VAL A 76 12.98 23.82 4.02
CA VAL A 76 11.64 23.46 3.52
C VAL A 76 11.71 23.21 2.01
N GLY A 77 11.08 22.12 1.56
CA GLY A 77 11.13 21.67 0.16
C GLY A 77 12.28 20.72 -0.14
N HIS A 78 13.27 20.61 0.76
CA HIS A 78 14.37 19.67 0.59
C HIS A 78 13.86 18.22 0.52
N ARG A 79 14.34 17.51 -0.49
CA ARG A 79 13.93 16.15 -0.81
C ARG A 79 15.11 15.20 -0.83
N SER A 80 15.21 14.40 0.20
CA SER A 80 16.18 13.30 0.29
C SER A 80 15.59 12.03 -0.32
N CYS A 81 16.38 11.30 -1.09
CA CYS A 81 15.98 10.09 -1.75
C CYS A 81 16.85 8.90 -1.35
N MET A 82 16.34 7.70 -1.64
CA MET A 82 17.08 6.47 -1.46
C MET A 82 18.30 6.45 -2.39
N ALA A 83 19.43 5.97 -1.88
CA ALA A 83 20.64 5.74 -2.67
C ALA A 83 20.35 4.83 -3.88
N GLY A 84 20.73 5.30 -5.08
CA GLY A 84 20.47 4.60 -6.33
C GLY A 84 19.05 4.81 -6.91
N SER A 85 18.27 5.75 -6.38
CA SER A 85 16.98 6.14 -6.99
C SER A 85 17.22 6.79 -8.36
N PRO A 86 16.42 6.48 -9.39
CA PRO A 86 16.52 7.12 -10.69
C PRO A 86 15.85 8.51 -10.73
N ASP A 87 15.20 8.93 -9.67
CA ASP A 87 14.52 10.21 -9.59
C ASP A 87 15.54 11.36 -9.56
N GLN A 88 15.51 12.22 -10.57
CA GLN A 88 16.41 13.37 -10.69
C GLN A 88 15.95 14.61 -9.90
N ALA A 89 14.78 14.54 -9.28
CA ALA A 89 14.22 15.66 -8.50
C ALA A 89 14.61 15.60 -7.02
N CYS A 90 15.64 14.86 -6.67
CA CYS A 90 16.17 14.75 -5.31
C CYS A 90 17.32 15.73 -5.10
N ASP A 91 17.35 16.37 -3.95
CA ASP A 91 18.45 17.25 -3.56
C ASP A 91 19.65 16.45 -3.05
N ASP A 92 19.39 15.31 -2.43
CA ASP A 92 20.40 14.35 -2.01
C ASP A 92 19.92 12.89 -2.12
N TYR A 93 20.85 11.93 -1.99
CA TYR A 93 20.62 10.48 -2.10
C TYR A 93 21.21 9.77 -0.87
N THR A 94 20.86 10.24 0.31
CA THR A 94 21.46 9.83 1.58
C THR A 94 20.67 8.74 2.30
N ILE A 95 19.44 8.42 1.86
CA ILE A 95 18.63 7.44 2.55
C ILE A 95 19.12 6.03 2.25
N GLU A 96 19.66 5.37 3.26
CA GLU A 96 20.06 3.98 3.21
C GLU A 96 19.09 3.11 4.00
N LEU A 97 18.54 2.09 3.36
CA LEU A 97 17.73 1.08 4.00
C LEU A 97 18.60 -0.09 4.44
N THR A 98 18.32 -0.61 5.62
CA THR A 98 18.93 -1.87 6.08
C THR A 98 18.59 -3.02 5.11
N ALA A 99 19.46 -4.01 5.00
CA ALA A 99 19.28 -5.13 4.07
C ALA A 99 17.93 -5.86 4.27
N GLY A 100 17.45 -5.92 5.52
CA GLY A 100 16.15 -6.54 5.84
C GLY A 100 14.93 -5.72 5.43
N ALA A 101 15.06 -4.40 5.32
CA ALA A 101 13.97 -3.51 4.93
C ALA A 101 13.86 -3.32 3.40
N ARG A 102 14.93 -3.64 2.67
CA ARG A 102 14.94 -3.54 1.21
C ARG A 102 14.21 -4.75 0.60
N PRO A 103 13.17 -4.55 -0.21
CA PRO A 103 12.51 -5.66 -0.90
C PRO A 103 13.50 -6.42 -1.80
N GLN A 104 13.48 -7.75 -1.72
CA GLN A 104 14.38 -8.60 -2.51
C GLN A 104 14.05 -8.60 -4.01
N ALA A 105 12.81 -8.30 -4.38
CA ALA A 105 12.36 -8.24 -5.75
C ALA A 105 11.53 -6.98 -5.99
N GLY A 106 11.54 -6.50 -7.24
CA GLY A 106 10.81 -5.30 -7.64
C GLY A 106 11.66 -4.04 -7.55
N ARG A 107 11.07 -2.93 -7.99
CA ARG A 107 11.65 -1.59 -7.95
C ARG A 107 11.07 -0.82 -6.78
N LEU A 108 11.93 -0.18 -6.03
CA LEU A 108 11.57 0.66 -4.90
C LEU A 108 12.02 2.10 -5.16
N GLU A 109 11.11 3.04 -4.99
CA GLU A 109 11.40 4.46 -4.97
C GLU A 109 10.98 5.00 -3.61
N LEU A 110 11.87 5.72 -2.94
CA LEU A 110 11.67 6.27 -1.62
C LEU A 110 12.20 7.69 -1.58
N SER A 111 11.39 8.60 -1.06
CA SER A 111 11.79 9.96 -0.78
C SER A 111 11.19 10.48 0.51
N VAL A 112 11.95 11.35 1.18
CA VAL A 112 11.53 12.11 2.35
C VAL A 112 11.64 13.58 2.01
N THR A 113 10.54 14.31 2.12
CA THR A 113 10.50 15.73 1.79
C THR A 113 10.09 16.53 3.02
N ARG A 114 10.83 17.60 3.33
CA ARG A 114 10.46 18.54 4.37
C ARG A 114 9.38 19.48 3.85
N ILE A 115 8.21 19.50 4.49
CA ILE A 115 7.07 20.31 4.06
C ILE A 115 6.88 21.57 4.89
N ALA A 116 6.37 22.62 4.26
CA ALA A 116 6.08 23.89 4.92
C ALA A 116 4.96 23.75 5.98
N PRO A 117 5.00 24.59 7.03
CA PRO A 117 6.05 25.52 7.44
C PRO A 117 7.25 24.78 8.03
N ALA A 118 8.43 25.43 8.06
CA ALA A 118 9.66 24.85 8.61
C ALA A 118 9.48 24.32 10.03
N GLU A 119 8.74 25.08 10.83
CA GLU A 119 8.33 24.72 12.17
C GLU A 119 6.88 25.15 12.42
N SER A 120 6.16 24.41 13.21
CA SER A 120 4.80 24.77 13.64
C SER A 120 4.60 24.48 15.13
N ALA A 121 3.56 25.07 15.70
CA ALA A 121 3.13 24.67 17.04
C ALA A 121 2.76 23.17 17.04
N MET A 122 3.03 22.51 18.15
CA MET A 122 2.63 21.13 18.34
C MET A 122 1.09 21.05 18.29
N PRO A 123 0.50 20.13 17.48
CA PRO A 123 -0.93 19.93 17.52
C PRO A 123 -1.34 19.43 18.92
N LEU A 124 -2.22 20.15 19.58
CA LEU A 124 -2.75 19.78 20.89
C LEU A 124 -3.75 18.65 20.70
N LEU A 125 -3.44 17.49 21.25
CA LEU A 125 -4.37 16.34 21.27
C LEU A 125 -5.29 16.40 22.51
N ALA A 126 -4.88 17.13 23.58
CA ALA A 126 -5.66 17.39 24.76
C ALA A 126 -5.09 18.63 25.51
N GLU A 127 -5.95 19.36 26.21
CA GLU A 127 -5.54 20.53 27.05
C GLU A 127 -4.50 20.16 28.10
N THR A 128 -4.53 18.94 28.62
CA THR A 128 -3.56 18.42 29.59
C THR A 128 -2.12 18.33 29.06
N LEU A 129 -1.92 18.38 27.75
CA LEU A 129 -0.60 18.37 27.10
C LEU A 129 -0.11 19.76 26.74
N ALA A 130 -0.85 20.82 27.09
CA ALA A 130 -0.53 22.20 26.72
C ALA A 130 0.86 22.65 27.22
N SER A 131 1.33 22.14 28.38
CA SER A 131 2.66 22.45 28.93
C SER A 131 3.80 22.04 27.97
N SER A 132 3.61 20.98 27.17
CA SER A 132 4.59 20.53 26.17
C SER A 132 4.68 21.46 24.96
N ALA A 133 3.59 22.13 24.58
CA ALA A 133 3.52 22.99 23.41
C ALA A 133 4.39 24.26 23.56
N VAL A 134 4.71 24.67 24.77
CA VAL A 134 5.57 25.82 25.07
C VAL A 134 7.05 25.48 24.79
N HIS A 135 7.45 24.23 25.04
CA HIS A 135 8.83 23.81 24.99
C HIS A 135 9.23 23.09 23.69
N TYR A 136 8.24 22.76 22.84
CA TYR A 136 8.49 22.00 21.63
C TYR A 136 7.81 22.63 20.41
N ARG A 137 8.48 22.51 19.28
CA ARG A 137 7.97 22.77 17.95
C ARG A 137 7.92 21.45 17.18
N VAL A 138 7.25 21.43 16.05
CA VAL A 138 7.26 20.28 15.16
C VAL A 138 7.70 20.70 13.77
N ALA A 139 8.61 19.91 13.22
CA ALA A 139 8.91 19.90 11.79
C ALA A 139 8.07 18.82 11.11
N LYS A 140 7.62 19.11 9.90
CA LYS A 140 6.73 18.25 9.11
C LYS A 140 7.50 17.66 7.95
N PHE A 141 7.38 16.36 7.80
CA PHE A 141 7.97 15.61 6.69
C PHE A 141 6.91 14.77 6.01
N GLU A 142 7.09 14.54 4.73
CA GLU A 142 6.33 13.59 3.94
C GLU A 142 7.25 12.49 3.45
N VAL A 143 6.98 11.26 3.85
CA VAL A 143 7.65 10.06 3.37
C VAL A 143 6.82 9.48 2.24
N ARG A 144 7.37 9.40 1.04
CA ARG A 144 6.75 8.78 -0.13
C ARG A 144 7.47 7.52 -0.50
N VAL A 145 6.71 6.46 -0.69
CA VAL A 145 7.22 5.16 -1.12
C VAL A 145 6.41 4.69 -2.32
N ALA A 146 7.08 4.30 -3.39
CA ALA A 146 6.48 3.59 -4.51
C ALA A 146 7.21 2.26 -4.72
N TYR A 147 6.45 1.18 -4.68
CA TYR A 147 6.94 -0.17 -4.92
C TYR A 147 6.29 -0.76 -6.16
N ASP A 148 7.10 -1.24 -7.09
CA ASP A 148 6.68 -1.95 -8.30
C ASP A 148 7.28 -3.35 -8.30
N GLY A 149 6.46 -4.34 -7.97
CA GLY A 149 6.80 -5.76 -8.01
C GLY A 149 6.14 -6.52 -9.16
N ALA A 150 5.56 -5.83 -10.14
CA ALA A 150 4.78 -6.45 -11.21
C ALA A 150 5.59 -7.49 -12.01
N ALA A 151 6.87 -7.24 -12.25
CA ALA A 151 7.76 -8.17 -12.95
C ALA A 151 7.98 -9.50 -12.17
N ALA A 152 7.78 -9.48 -10.86
CA ALA A 152 7.88 -10.66 -9.99
C ALA A 152 6.50 -11.26 -9.64
N GLY A 153 5.43 -10.87 -10.35
CA GLY A 153 4.06 -11.31 -10.06
C GLY A 153 3.45 -10.68 -8.80
N ILE A 154 4.12 -9.69 -8.21
CA ILE A 154 3.67 -8.93 -7.06
C ILE A 154 3.12 -7.60 -7.59
N GLY A 155 2.02 -7.13 -7.05
CA GLY A 155 1.38 -5.90 -7.52
C GLY A 155 2.25 -4.64 -7.34
N ARG A 156 1.61 -3.49 -7.58
CA ARG A 156 2.19 -2.16 -7.37
C ARG A 156 1.49 -1.47 -6.22
N ALA A 157 2.23 -0.71 -5.44
CA ALA A 157 1.68 0.15 -4.41
C ALA A 157 2.48 1.44 -4.31
N ALA A 158 1.77 2.55 -4.09
CA ALA A 158 2.37 3.82 -3.76
C ALA A 158 1.63 4.39 -2.56
N LEU A 159 2.37 4.95 -1.62
CA LEU A 159 1.82 5.57 -0.44
C LEU A 159 2.63 6.81 -0.04
N ALA A 160 1.98 7.73 0.65
CA ALA A 160 2.60 8.87 1.28
C ALA A 160 2.16 8.92 2.73
N ARG A 161 3.09 9.18 3.63
CA ARG A 161 2.84 9.29 5.08
C ARG A 161 3.42 10.58 5.61
N GLY A 162 2.59 11.38 6.28
CA GLY A 162 3.03 12.55 7.00
C GLY A 162 3.69 12.15 8.33
N VAL A 163 4.81 12.77 8.63
CA VAL A 163 5.58 12.56 9.86
C VAL A 163 5.79 13.89 10.56
N LEU A 164 5.58 13.92 11.87
CA LEU A 164 5.85 15.05 12.73
C LEU A 164 7.05 14.73 13.61
N VAL A 165 8.11 15.51 13.48
CA VAL A 165 9.30 15.37 14.32
C VAL A 165 9.28 16.49 15.34
N ARG A 166 9.34 16.12 16.61
CA ARG A 166 9.35 17.07 17.73
C ARG A 166 10.74 17.66 17.92
N LEU A 167 10.82 18.98 17.92
CA LEU A 167 12.04 19.75 18.12
C LEU A 167 11.96 20.48 19.45
N PRO A 168 13.00 20.43 20.31
CA PRO A 168 13.06 21.28 21.48
C PRO A 168 13.20 22.74 21.04
N VAL A 169 12.47 23.63 21.66
CA VAL A 169 12.69 25.06 21.51
C VAL A 169 14.02 25.37 22.20
N SER A 170 15.07 25.64 21.43
CA SER A 170 16.33 26.14 21.99
C SER A 170 16.05 27.54 22.55
N THR A 171 15.99 27.66 23.86
CA THR A 171 16.17 28.96 24.49
C THR A 171 17.61 29.37 24.22
N GLN A 172 17.85 30.13 23.15
CA GLN A 172 19.09 30.89 23.06
C GLN A 172 19.14 31.81 24.27
N SER A 173 19.88 31.36 25.29
CA SER A 173 20.30 32.28 26.36
C SER A 173 21.17 33.32 25.63
N GLY A 174 20.58 34.48 25.40
CA GLY A 174 21.30 35.66 25.00
C GLY A 174 22.35 35.98 26.01
N GLY A 175 23.56 35.44 25.80
CA GLY A 175 24.80 35.89 26.43
C GLY A 175 25.14 37.25 25.88
N GLY A 176 24.43 38.27 26.33
CA GLY A 176 24.91 39.65 26.29
C GLY A 176 26.03 39.74 27.27
N THR A 177 27.26 39.74 26.79
CA THR A 177 28.42 40.24 27.55
C THR A 177 28.37 41.76 27.56
N PRO A 178 28.53 42.36 28.77
CA PRO A 178 28.61 43.79 28.94
C PRO A 178 29.89 44.40 28.28
#